data_3d4225389002e7221f1e75642f005b04
#
_entry.id   3d4225389002e7221f1e75642f005b04
#
_cell.length_a   1.000
_cell.length_b   1.000
_cell.length_c   1.000
_cell.angle_alpha   90.00
_cell.angle_beta   90.00
_cell.angle_gamma   90.00
#
_symmetry.space_group_name_H-M   'P 1'
#
loop_
_entity.id
_entity.type
_entity.pdbx_description
1 polymer ?
#
loop_
_entity_poly.entity_id
_entity_poly.type
_entity_poly.pdbx_seq_one_letter_code
_entity_poly.pdbx_strand_id
1 'polypeptide(L)'
;TDGVGTKSEIARETGRLDSIGRDLVAMCVDDLVCAGAAPLFFLDYLAVGRLDPDAAESLVAGIADGCAEAGCALIGGEMAEHPGVMAADQFDLVGFAVGAVERDALLDGTAAVAGDVLVGIESPNLRSNGFSLARRLAFDVAGRSLDDPAWEGASTTLADEMLAPSVIYAPAVVAALAAHEIHAVAHVTGGGLPGNLPRVMDNTLDAVVDRSTWEVPRFFCELQNMGDVSDDEMERVFNMGLGMVLAVPVHDADAVVATLASHDRPARVIGELTVGSGQVRMDGTRQGDA
;
A
#
# COMPACT_ATOMS: atom_id res chain seq x y z
N THR A 1 13.80 1.61 -2.54
CA THR A 1 13.43 1.62 -3.96
C THR A 1 12.32 0.62 -4.22
N ASP A 2 11.37 0.96 -5.10
CA ASP A 2 10.23 0.13 -5.45
C ASP A 2 9.72 0.47 -6.86
N GLY A 3 8.78 -0.31 -7.39
CA GLY A 3 8.10 -0.11 -8.64
C GLY A 3 6.58 -0.20 -8.50
N VAL A 4 5.86 0.18 -9.56
CA VAL A 4 4.38 0.08 -9.58
C VAL A 4 3.88 -1.33 -9.93
N GLY A 5 4.77 -2.21 -10.33
CA GLY A 5 4.44 -3.57 -10.71
C GLY A 5 3.44 -3.65 -11.87
N THR A 6 2.66 -4.73 -11.91
CA THR A 6 1.74 -5.01 -13.03
C THR A 6 0.47 -4.15 -13.04
N LYS A 7 0.30 -3.18 -12.12
CA LYS A 7 -0.70 -2.10 -12.24
C LYS A 7 -0.44 -1.25 -13.49
N SER A 8 0.84 -1.10 -13.88
CA SER A 8 1.25 -0.41 -15.11
C SER A 8 0.57 -0.95 -16.37
N GLU A 9 0.25 -2.25 -16.43
CA GLU A 9 -0.44 -2.83 -17.57
C GLU A 9 -1.89 -2.33 -17.71
N ILE A 10 -2.59 -2.11 -16.59
CA ILE A 10 -3.94 -1.54 -16.61
C ILE A 10 -3.88 -0.08 -17.11
N ALA A 11 -2.88 0.67 -16.62
CA ALA A 11 -2.66 2.05 -17.07
C ALA A 11 -2.34 2.13 -18.56
N ARG A 12 -1.47 1.22 -19.05
CA ARG A 12 -1.11 1.12 -20.46
C ARG A 12 -2.32 0.81 -21.35
N GLU A 13 -3.13 -0.19 -20.96
CA GLU A 13 -4.31 -0.62 -21.74
C GLU A 13 -5.39 0.46 -21.82
N THR A 14 -5.55 1.25 -20.76
CA THR A 14 -6.54 2.32 -20.69
C THR A 14 -6.04 3.67 -21.17
N GLY A 15 -4.71 3.85 -21.30
CA GLY A 15 -4.07 5.14 -21.56
C GLY A 15 -4.14 6.12 -20.38
N ARG A 16 -4.53 5.65 -19.17
CA ARG A 16 -4.70 6.46 -17.95
C ARG A 16 -3.44 6.35 -17.10
N LEU A 17 -2.54 7.31 -17.24
CA LEU A 17 -1.21 7.29 -16.63
C LEU A 17 -1.08 8.21 -15.41
N ASP A 18 -2.03 9.08 -15.19
CA ASP A 18 -2.01 10.17 -14.20
C ASP A 18 -1.83 9.72 -12.75
N SER A 19 -2.38 8.55 -12.38
CA SER A 19 -2.28 8.04 -11.01
C SER A 19 -1.00 7.23 -10.73
N ILE A 20 -0.35 6.70 -11.78
CA ILE A 20 0.74 5.72 -11.65
C ILE A 20 1.99 6.32 -10.99
N GLY A 21 2.32 7.58 -11.31
CA GLY A 21 3.43 8.27 -10.65
C GLY A 21 3.21 8.44 -9.15
N ARG A 22 1.98 8.78 -8.74
CA ARG A 22 1.60 8.84 -7.32
C ARG A 22 1.69 7.48 -6.63
N ASP A 23 1.25 6.42 -7.31
CA ASP A 23 1.38 5.05 -6.80
C ASP A 23 2.84 4.70 -6.52
N LEU A 24 3.76 5.06 -7.43
CA LEU A 24 5.19 4.84 -7.26
C LEU A 24 5.73 5.53 -6.00
N VAL A 25 5.40 6.82 -5.85
CA VAL A 25 5.84 7.59 -4.67
C VAL A 25 5.31 6.96 -3.38
N ALA A 26 4.01 6.60 -3.34
CA ALA A 26 3.40 5.96 -2.18
C ALA A 26 4.15 4.68 -1.76
N MET A 27 4.50 3.81 -2.71
CA MET A 27 5.23 2.58 -2.40
C MET A 27 6.59 2.86 -1.75
N CYS A 28 7.35 3.84 -2.27
CA CYS A 28 8.69 4.14 -1.79
C CYS A 28 8.71 4.89 -0.46
N VAL A 29 7.88 5.95 -0.32
CA VAL A 29 7.93 6.80 0.89
C VAL A 29 7.27 6.14 2.10
N ASP A 30 6.26 5.29 1.87
CA ASP A 30 5.61 4.55 2.95
C ASP A 30 6.53 3.45 3.52
N ASP A 31 7.47 2.92 2.73
CA ASP A 31 8.52 2.03 3.25
C ASP A 31 9.54 2.77 4.14
N LEU A 32 9.88 4.03 3.80
CA LEU A 32 10.80 4.82 4.62
C LEU A 32 10.28 5.05 6.03
N VAL A 33 9.00 5.38 6.17
CA VAL A 33 8.41 5.67 7.50
C VAL A 33 8.29 4.42 8.37
N CYS A 34 8.36 3.22 7.79
CA CYS A 34 8.45 1.98 8.57
C CYS A 34 9.74 1.90 9.40
N ALA A 35 10.81 2.56 8.96
CA ALA A 35 12.04 2.70 9.73
C ALA A 35 12.08 3.97 10.60
N GLY A 36 10.97 4.73 10.69
CA GLY A 36 10.91 6.02 11.38
C GLY A 36 11.50 7.18 10.58
N ALA A 37 11.90 6.95 9.31
CA ALA A 37 12.59 7.94 8.50
C ALA A 37 11.61 8.91 7.83
N ALA A 38 11.84 10.21 7.95
CA ALA A 38 11.12 11.22 7.18
C ALA A 38 11.67 11.27 5.74
N PRO A 39 10.81 11.19 4.69
CA PRO A 39 11.23 11.33 3.31
C PRO A 39 11.86 12.68 3.04
N LEU A 40 13.01 12.73 2.35
CA LEU A 40 13.73 13.94 1.99
C LEU A 40 13.67 14.25 0.51
N PHE A 41 14.00 13.28 -0.32
CA PHE A 41 13.98 13.44 -1.77
C PHE A 41 13.70 12.12 -2.49
N PHE A 42 13.31 12.26 -3.75
CA PHE A 42 12.89 11.20 -4.64
C PHE A 42 13.60 11.34 -6.00
N LEU A 43 13.89 10.20 -6.62
CA LEU A 43 14.33 10.08 -8.00
C LEU A 43 13.52 8.97 -8.66
N ASP A 44 13.29 9.09 -9.97
CA ASP A 44 12.60 8.07 -10.75
C ASP A 44 13.49 7.51 -11.87
N TYR A 45 13.17 6.31 -12.33
CA TYR A 45 13.69 5.74 -13.56
C TYR A 45 12.53 5.26 -14.41
N LEU A 46 12.39 5.84 -15.60
CA LEU A 46 11.38 5.48 -16.58
C LEU A 46 12.03 4.73 -17.76
N ALA A 47 11.76 3.42 -17.87
CA ALA A 47 12.10 2.62 -19.01
C ALA A 47 10.91 2.57 -19.99
N VAL A 48 11.13 2.82 -21.27
CA VAL A 48 10.08 2.80 -22.30
C VAL A 48 10.52 2.01 -23.52
N GLY A 49 9.56 1.39 -24.21
CA GLY A 49 9.84 0.76 -25.51
C GLY A 49 10.11 1.81 -26.60
N ARG A 50 9.31 2.87 -26.59
CA ARG A 50 9.50 4.08 -27.40
C ARG A 50 9.02 5.27 -26.59
N LEU A 51 9.79 6.36 -26.63
CA LEU A 51 9.42 7.60 -25.94
C LEU A 51 8.20 8.25 -26.60
N ASP A 52 7.17 8.42 -25.77
CA ASP A 52 6.04 9.31 -26.03
C ASP A 52 6.12 10.46 -25.02
N PRO A 53 6.37 11.71 -25.46
CA PRO A 53 6.55 12.84 -24.56
C PRO A 53 5.33 13.12 -23.68
N ASP A 54 4.10 12.97 -24.23
CA ASP A 54 2.87 13.26 -23.49
C ASP A 54 2.63 12.22 -22.40
N ALA A 55 2.90 10.94 -22.68
CA ALA A 55 2.85 9.86 -21.71
C ALA A 55 3.90 10.04 -20.61
N ALA A 56 5.14 10.40 -20.99
CA ALA A 56 6.20 10.66 -20.02
C ALA A 56 5.88 11.87 -19.14
N GLU A 57 5.34 12.97 -19.70
CA GLU A 57 4.89 14.13 -18.94
C GLU A 57 3.82 13.73 -17.90
N SER A 58 2.81 12.95 -18.29
CA SER A 58 1.75 12.49 -17.39
C SER A 58 2.29 11.65 -16.21
N LEU A 59 3.21 10.71 -16.48
CA LEU A 59 3.85 9.88 -15.46
C LEU A 59 4.67 10.74 -14.49
N VAL A 60 5.52 11.63 -15.00
CA VAL A 60 6.38 12.49 -14.18
C VAL A 60 5.56 13.51 -13.39
N ALA A 61 4.48 14.04 -13.95
CA ALA A 61 3.55 14.92 -13.23
C ALA A 61 2.93 14.20 -12.03
N GLY A 62 2.47 12.95 -12.22
CA GLY A 62 1.96 12.13 -11.11
C GLY A 62 3.00 11.86 -10.03
N ILE A 63 4.29 11.68 -10.40
CA ILE A 63 5.38 11.56 -9.43
C ILE A 63 5.57 12.89 -8.66
N ALA A 64 5.57 14.02 -9.37
CA ALA A 64 5.74 15.34 -8.75
C ALA A 64 4.61 15.64 -7.75
N ASP A 65 3.37 15.33 -8.11
CA ASP A 65 2.20 15.48 -7.23
C ASP A 65 2.30 14.58 -5.99
N GLY A 66 2.70 13.31 -6.19
CA GLY A 66 2.93 12.38 -5.09
C GLY A 66 4.05 12.84 -4.15
N CYS A 67 5.16 13.36 -4.70
CA CYS A 67 6.26 13.92 -3.90
C CYS A 67 5.82 15.15 -3.11
N ALA A 68 5.02 16.03 -3.72
CA ALA A 68 4.47 17.21 -3.04
C ALA A 68 3.55 16.80 -1.87
N GLU A 69 2.69 15.79 -2.06
CA GLU A 69 1.85 15.24 -0.98
C GLU A 69 2.70 14.57 0.10
N ALA A 70 3.72 13.81 -0.26
CA ALA A 70 4.63 13.14 0.67
C ALA A 70 5.55 14.10 1.43
N GLY A 71 5.63 15.37 1.01
CA GLY A 71 6.53 16.38 1.60
C GLY A 71 8.01 16.16 1.27
N CYS A 72 8.32 15.48 0.17
CA CYS A 72 9.69 15.26 -0.29
C CYS A 72 9.96 15.93 -1.65
N ALA A 73 11.24 16.19 -1.96
CA ALA A 73 11.62 16.87 -3.20
C ALA A 73 11.87 15.85 -4.33
N LEU A 74 11.19 16.00 -5.46
CA LEU A 74 11.61 15.33 -6.71
C LEU A 74 12.84 16.07 -7.26
N ILE A 75 14.03 15.47 -7.16
CA ILE A 75 15.29 16.15 -7.48
C ILE A 75 15.87 15.76 -8.84
N GLY A 76 15.28 14.78 -9.51
CA GLY A 76 15.70 14.31 -10.83
C GLY A 76 15.25 12.88 -11.08
N GLY A 77 15.77 12.31 -12.13
CA GLY A 77 15.47 10.95 -12.56
C GLY A 77 16.29 10.60 -13.81
N GLU A 78 15.99 9.47 -14.40
CA GLU A 78 16.58 8.99 -15.65
C GLU A 78 15.50 8.38 -16.53
N MET A 79 15.68 8.48 -17.84
CA MET A 79 14.77 7.89 -18.83
C MET A 79 15.56 7.17 -19.92
N ALA A 80 15.13 5.95 -20.27
CA ALA A 80 15.79 5.20 -21.33
C ALA A 80 14.80 4.50 -22.25
N GLU A 81 15.07 4.55 -23.55
CA GLU A 81 14.38 3.74 -24.54
C GLU A 81 15.05 2.36 -24.68
N HIS A 82 14.23 1.32 -24.77
CA HIS A 82 14.66 -0.08 -24.92
C HIS A 82 14.07 -0.70 -26.22
N PRO A 83 14.42 -0.18 -27.41
CA PRO A 83 13.87 -0.68 -28.67
C PRO A 83 14.32 -2.13 -28.92
N GLY A 84 13.36 -2.99 -29.26
CA GLY A 84 13.61 -4.41 -29.49
C GLY A 84 13.67 -5.27 -28.21
N VAL A 85 13.63 -4.67 -27.03
CA VAL A 85 13.52 -5.34 -25.73
C VAL A 85 12.10 -5.18 -25.17
N MET A 86 11.56 -3.97 -25.20
CA MET A 86 10.19 -3.64 -24.80
C MET A 86 9.33 -3.36 -26.03
N ALA A 87 8.05 -3.68 -26.00
CA ALA A 87 7.10 -3.24 -27.02
C ALA A 87 6.97 -1.69 -26.98
N ALA A 88 6.61 -1.09 -28.13
CA ALA A 88 6.66 0.37 -28.28
C ALA A 88 5.79 1.15 -27.26
N ASP A 89 4.71 0.53 -26.78
CA ASP A 89 3.74 1.09 -25.83
C ASP A 89 3.99 0.64 -24.39
N GLN A 90 4.99 -0.20 -24.15
CA GLN A 90 5.35 -0.66 -22.82
C GLN A 90 6.24 0.35 -22.10
N PHE A 91 6.02 0.43 -20.79
CA PHE A 91 6.89 1.17 -19.88
C PHE A 91 7.06 0.40 -18.56
N ASP A 92 8.14 0.70 -17.85
CA ASP A 92 8.37 0.32 -16.46
C ASP A 92 8.82 1.56 -15.68
N LEU A 93 8.35 1.67 -14.45
CA LEU A 93 8.56 2.84 -13.62
C LEU A 93 9.06 2.42 -12.25
N VAL A 94 10.25 2.90 -11.90
CA VAL A 94 10.94 2.60 -10.64
C VAL A 94 11.21 3.90 -9.88
N GLY A 95 10.95 3.90 -8.59
CA GLY A 95 11.25 4.99 -7.68
C GLY A 95 12.41 4.67 -6.75
N PHE A 96 13.12 5.71 -6.36
CA PHE A 96 14.16 5.67 -5.36
C PHE A 96 13.97 6.85 -4.41
N ALA A 97 13.59 6.57 -3.17
CA ALA A 97 13.40 7.57 -2.12
C ALA A 97 14.52 7.49 -1.10
N VAL A 98 14.90 8.63 -0.57
CA VAL A 98 15.84 8.74 0.55
C VAL A 98 15.17 9.49 1.68
N GLY A 99 15.24 8.92 2.87
CA GLY A 99 14.78 9.53 4.12
C GLY A 99 15.90 9.59 5.14
N ALA A 100 15.64 10.30 6.22
CA ALA A 100 16.55 10.37 7.36
C ALA A 100 15.79 10.17 8.68
N VAL A 101 16.45 9.52 9.61
CA VAL A 101 15.99 9.30 10.98
C VAL A 101 17.18 9.45 11.92
N GLU A 102 16.95 10.00 13.12
CA GLU A 102 17.98 9.99 14.15
C GLU A 102 18.27 8.55 14.60
N ARG A 103 19.51 8.25 14.92
CA ARG A 103 19.96 6.88 15.23
C ARG A 103 19.17 6.24 16.39
N ASP A 104 18.80 7.03 17.38
CA ASP A 104 18.08 6.62 18.58
C ASP A 104 16.55 6.58 18.39
N ALA A 105 16.06 7.08 17.24
CA ALA A 105 14.67 7.04 16.84
C ALA A 105 14.39 6.01 15.72
N LEU A 106 15.40 5.20 15.32
CA LEU A 106 15.25 4.17 14.31
C LEU A 106 14.28 3.09 14.79
N LEU A 107 13.22 2.86 14.02
CA LEU A 107 12.30 1.75 14.23
C LEU A 107 12.87 0.48 13.57
N ASP A 108 13.30 -0.46 14.39
CA ASP A 108 13.81 -1.78 13.96
C ASP A 108 12.98 -2.95 14.51
N GLY A 109 11.84 -2.65 15.12
CA GLY A 109 10.92 -3.62 15.72
C GLY A 109 11.33 -4.10 17.12
N THR A 110 12.51 -3.73 17.63
CA THR A 110 12.98 -4.20 18.95
C THR A 110 12.24 -3.55 20.12
N ALA A 111 11.58 -2.41 19.90
CA ALA A 111 10.75 -1.74 20.91
C ALA A 111 9.36 -2.38 21.08
N ALA A 112 8.90 -3.19 20.12
CA ALA A 112 7.60 -3.85 20.19
C ALA A 112 7.55 -4.88 21.31
N VAL A 113 6.51 -4.86 22.11
CA VAL A 113 6.33 -5.73 23.27
C VAL A 113 4.94 -6.34 23.34
N ALA A 114 4.81 -7.45 24.07
CA ALA A 114 3.49 -8.00 24.36
C ALA A 114 2.64 -7.00 25.17
N GLY A 115 1.40 -6.78 24.74
CA GLY A 115 0.49 -5.79 25.29
C GLY A 115 0.42 -4.51 24.47
N ASP A 116 1.27 -4.33 23.45
CA ASP A 116 1.06 -3.28 22.44
C ASP A 116 -0.20 -3.60 21.65
N VAL A 117 -0.95 -2.56 21.30
CA VAL A 117 -2.09 -2.70 20.40
C VAL A 117 -1.68 -2.38 18.97
N LEU A 118 -2.36 -3.00 18.03
CA LEU A 118 -2.15 -2.79 16.60
C LEU A 118 -3.17 -1.77 16.09
N VAL A 119 -2.70 -0.63 15.64
CA VAL A 119 -3.52 0.42 15.00
C VAL A 119 -3.39 0.28 13.49
N GLY A 120 -4.47 -0.14 12.82
CA GLY A 120 -4.54 -0.26 11.36
C GLY A 120 -5.05 1.02 10.72
N ILE A 121 -4.37 1.48 9.68
CA ILE A 121 -4.78 2.62 8.84
C ILE A 121 -5.48 2.09 7.60
N GLU A 122 -6.67 2.62 7.30
CA GLU A 122 -7.51 2.16 6.21
C GLU A 122 -6.86 2.37 4.83
N SER A 123 -7.10 1.41 3.94
CA SER A 123 -6.80 1.47 2.51
C SER A 123 -8.08 1.24 1.70
N PRO A 124 -8.56 2.23 0.94
CA PRO A 124 -9.80 2.07 0.18
C PRO A 124 -9.65 1.18 -1.06
N ASN A 125 -8.43 0.83 -1.46
CA ASN A 125 -8.14 0.15 -2.72
C ASN A 125 -6.92 -0.79 -2.63
N LEU A 126 -6.60 -1.44 -3.76
CA LEU A 126 -5.48 -2.39 -3.90
C LEU A 126 -4.10 -1.74 -3.72
N ARG A 127 -4.00 -0.42 -3.87
CA ARG A 127 -2.73 0.31 -4.01
C ARG A 127 -1.96 -0.17 -5.25
N SER A 128 -0.74 -0.72 -5.10
CA SER A 128 0.06 -1.25 -6.22
C SER A 128 0.40 -2.73 -6.08
N ASN A 129 -0.24 -3.46 -5.15
CA ASN A 129 0.08 -4.86 -4.86
C ASN A 129 -1.06 -5.81 -5.24
N GLY A 130 -0.71 -7.06 -5.54
CA GLY A 130 -1.67 -8.11 -5.88
C GLY A 130 -2.21 -8.05 -7.31
N PHE A 131 -1.74 -7.15 -8.16
CA PHE A 131 -2.27 -6.94 -9.51
C PHE A 131 -2.14 -8.13 -10.43
N SER A 132 -1.13 -8.99 -10.27
CA SER A 132 -1.03 -10.23 -11.07
C SER A 132 -2.22 -11.16 -10.81
N LEU A 133 -2.64 -11.29 -9.54
CA LEU A 133 -3.84 -12.07 -9.21
C LEU A 133 -5.11 -11.34 -9.63
N ALA A 134 -5.25 -10.05 -9.32
CA ALA A 134 -6.43 -9.26 -9.68
C ALA A 134 -6.72 -9.30 -11.19
N ARG A 135 -5.69 -9.11 -12.02
CA ARG A 135 -5.80 -9.22 -13.49
C ARG A 135 -6.22 -10.62 -13.93
N ARG A 136 -5.58 -11.65 -13.38
CA ARG A 136 -5.95 -13.04 -13.68
C ARG A 136 -7.41 -13.32 -13.32
N LEU A 137 -7.87 -12.90 -12.15
CA LEU A 137 -9.25 -13.11 -11.70
C LEU A 137 -10.24 -12.39 -12.61
N ALA A 138 -9.99 -11.12 -12.90
CA ALA A 138 -10.88 -10.31 -13.70
C ALA A 138 -10.93 -10.74 -15.16
N PHE A 139 -9.78 -10.95 -15.80
CA PHE A 139 -9.70 -11.16 -17.25
C PHE A 139 -9.71 -12.63 -17.64
N ASP A 140 -8.86 -13.47 -17.01
CA ASP A 140 -8.71 -14.86 -17.42
C ASP A 140 -9.81 -15.76 -16.83
N VAL A 141 -10.24 -15.50 -15.58
CA VAL A 141 -11.23 -16.34 -14.89
C VAL A 141 -12.65 -15.83 -15.15
N ALA A 142 -12.93 -14.55 -14.86
CA ALA A 142 -14.26 -13.98 -15.00
C ALA A 142 -14.57 -13.47 -16.40
N GLY A 143 -13.57 -13.37 -17.29
CA GLY A 143 -13.74 -12.91 -18.68
C GLY A 143 -14.24 -11.47 -18.79
N ARG A 144 -13.92 -10.63 -17.77
CA ARG A 144 -14.36 -9.23 -17.69
C ARG A 144 -13.49 -8.32 -18.57
N SER A 145 -14.04 -7.19 -18.91
CA SER A 145 -13.36 -6.07 -19.60
C SER A 145 -13.12 -4.92 -18.63
N LEU A 146 -12.10 -4.11 -18.90
CA LEU A 146 -11.80 -2.90 -18.11
C LEU A 146 -12.94 -1.88 -18.12
N ASP A 147 -13.75 -1.85 -19.19
CA ASP A 147 -14.89 -0.94 -19.34
C ASP A 147 -16.18 -1.46 -18.66
N ASP A 148 -16.19 -2.72 -18.22
CA ASP A 148 -17.35 -3.27 -17.51
C ASP A 148 -17.57 -2.55 -16.18
N PRO A 149 -18.83 -2.39 -15.69
CA PRO A 149 -19.09 -1.91 -14.34
C PRO A 149 -18.32 -2.72 -13.31
N ALA A 150 -17.69 -2.12 -12.31
CA ALA A 150 -16.87 -2.83 -11.32
C ALA A 150 -17.63 -4.01 -10.66
N TRP A 151 -18.91 -3.81 -10.37
CA TRP A 151 -19.87 -4.82 -9.89
C TRP A 151 -21.27 -4.47 -10.37
N GLU A 152 -22.25 -5.32 -10.11
CA GLU A 152 -23.64 -5.07 -10.48
C GLU A 152 -24.16 -3.80 -9.79
N GLY A 153 -24.58 -2.82 -10.60
CA GLY A 153 -25.06 -1.52 -10.14
C GLY A 153 -23.98 -0.51 -9.74
N ALA A 154 -22.68 -0.82 -9.98
CA ALA A 154 -21.62 0.16 -9.79
C ALA A 154 -21.73 1.33 -10.76
N SER A 155 -21.37 2.52 -10.28
CA SER A 155 -21.17 3.70 -11.13
C SER A 155 -19.75 3.81 -11.68
N THR A 156 -18.82 3.00 -11.16
CA THR A 156 -17.41 2.90 -11.55
C THR A 156 -17.19 1.69 -12.46
N THR A 157 -16.20 1.78 -13.32
CA THR A 157 -15.73 0.66 -14.13
C THR A 157 -14.68 -0.18 -13.39
N LEU A 158 -14.39 -1.36 -13.90
CA LEU A 158 -13.29 -2.20 -13.41
C LEU A 158 -11.95 -1.44 -13.48
N ALA A 159 -11.73 -0.66 -14.56
CA ALA A 159 -10.56 0.19 -14.70
C ALA A 159 -10.49 1.27 -13.60
N ASP A 160 -11.61 1.89 -13.23
CA ASP A 160 -11.64 2.91 -12.18
C ASP A 160 -11.19 2.35 -10.84
N GLU A 161 -11.68 1.16 -10.47
CA GLU A 161 -11.29 0.51 -9.22
C GLU A 161 -9.82 0.06 -9.24
N MET A 162 -9.36 -0.52 -10.36
CA MET A 162 -7.99 -0.98 -10.50
C MET A 162 -6.97 0.17 -10.57
N LEU A 163 -7.34 1.32 -11.14
CA LEU A 163 -6.46 2.50 -11.24
C LEU A 163 -6.65 3.49 -10.10
N ALA A 164 -7.54 3.22 -9.15
CA ALA A 164 -7.68 4.07 -7.98
C ALA A 164 -6.30 4.35 -7.34
N PRO A 165 -5.93 5.64 -7.17
CA PRO A 165 -4.58 6.00 -6.73
C PRO A 165 -4.32 5.56 -5.29
N SER A 166 -3.09 5.15 -5.02
CA SER A 166 -2.65 4.76 -3.68
C SER A 166 -2.75 5.93 -2.71
N VAL A 167 -3.16 5.62 -1.49
CA VAL A 167 -3.02 6.55 -0.35
C VAL A 167 -1.54 6.65 0.01
N ILE A 168 -1.06 7.86 0.25
CA ILE A 168 0.28 8.12 0.81
C ILE A 168 0.12 8.29 2.32
N TYR A 169 0.73 7.42 3.11
CA TYR A 169 0.62 7.41 4.57
C TYR A 169 1.73 8.22 5.24
N ALA A 170 2.86 8.41 4.57
CA ALA A 170 4.07 8.97 5.14
C ALA A 170 3.87 10.27 5.94
N PRO A 171 3.14 11.30 5.49
CA PRO A 171 2.96 12.52 6.28
C PRO A 171 2.24 12.28 7.62
N ALA A 172 1.20 11.45 7.60
CA ALA A 172 0.42 11.13 8.81
C ALA A 172 1.24 10.30 9.81
N VAL A 173 2.00 9.32 9.30
CA VAL A 173 2.86 8.47 10.14
C VAL A 173 4.00 9.28 10.74
N VAL A 174 4.66 10.16 9.97
CA VAL A 174 5.68 11.07 10.50
C VAL A 174 5.12 11.97 11.60
N ALA A 175 3.91 12.51 11.41
CA ALA A 175 3.25 13.32 12.44
C ALA A 175 2.94 12.51 13.71
N ALA A 176 2.48 11.25 13.55
CA ALA A 176 2.22 10.37 14.68
C ALA A 176 3.51 10.00 15.43
N LEU A 177 4.59 9.67 14.72
CA LEU A 177 5.92 9.38 15.28
C LEU A 177 6.51 10.56 16.06
N ALA A 178 6.24 11.79 15.61
CA ALA A 178 6.71 13.01 16.28
C ALA A 178 5.95 13.32 17.58
N ALA A 179 4.74 12.81 17.75
CA ALA A 179 3.83 13.18 18.84
C ALA A 179 3.61 12.06 19.88
N HIS A 180 3.83 10.79 19.52
CA HIS A 180 3.45 9.64 20.32
C HIS A 180 4.54 8.56 20.33
N GLU A 181 4.46 7.68 21.32
CA GLU A 181 5.29 6.46 21.38
C GLU A 181 4.75 5.43 20.39
N ILE A 182 5.58 5.03 19.42
CA ILE A 182 5.26 4.01 18.41
C ILE A 182 6.44 3.05 18.36
N HIS A 183 6.16 1.77 18.55
CA HIS A 183 7.19 0.74 18.68
C HIS A 183 7.55 0.08 17.36
N ALA A 184 6.61 0.00 16.43
CA ALA A 184 6.83 -0.55 15.09
C ALA A 184 5.81 0.00 14.10
N VAL A 185 6.19 0.03 12.82
CA VAL A 185 5.32 0.39 11.70
C VAL A 185 5.49 -0.63 10.59
N ALA A 186 4.39 -1.22 10.12
CA ALA A 186 4.35 -2.19 9.04
C ALA A 186 3.60 -1.63 7.83
N HIS A 187 4.24 -1.58 6.67
CA HIS A 187 3.60 -1.30 5.40
C HIS A 187 2.96 -2.57 4.84
N VAL A 188 1.65 -2.57 4.64
CA VAL A 188 0.91 -3.74 4.14
C VAL A 188 0.97 -3.77 2.61
N THR A 189 1.91 -4.53 2.08
CA THR A 189 2.18 -4.74 0.65
C THR A 189 1.90 -6.19 0.24
N GLY A 190 2.59 -6.71 -0.78
CA GLY A 190 2.53 -8.13 -1.13
C GLY A 190 2.89 -9.02 0.05
N GLY A 191 2.06 -10.00 0.33
CA GLY A 191 2.11 -10.80 1.55
C GLY A 191 0.99 -10.47 2.55
N GLY A 192 0.29 -9.34 2.37
CA GLY A 192 -0.80 -8.90 3.25
C GLY A 192 -0.36 -8.71 4.71
N LEU A 193 -1.31 -8.65 5.63
CA LEU A 193 -1.00 -8.58 7.06
C LEU A 193 -0.13 -9.75 7.54
N PRO A 194 -0.44 -11.02 7.18
CA PRO A 194 0.34 -12.16 7.64
C PRO A 194 1.81 -12.14 7.21
N GLY A 195 2.12 -11.55 6.05
CA GLY A 195 3.48 -11.49 5.54
C GLY A 195 4.27 -10.24 5.94
N ASN A 196 3.61 -9.16 6.36
CA ASN A 196 4.28 -7.88 6.64
C ASN A 196 4.45 -7.62 8.16
N LEU A 197 3.49 -7.99 9.02
CA LEU A 197 3.62 -7.82 10.47
C LEU A 197 4.85 -8.53 11.06
N PRO A 198 5.20 -9.78 10.67
CA PRO A 198 6.38 -10.45 11.21
C PRO A 198 7.71 -9.76 10.92
N ARG A 199 7.75 -8.85 9.93
CA ARG A 199 8.99 -8.14 9.57
C ARG A 199 9.39 -7.05 10.56
N VAL A 200 8.42 -6.59 11.36
CA VAL A 200 8.56 -5.43 12.25
C VAL A 200 8.36 -5.77 13.72
N MET A 201 8.34 -7.05 14.07
CA MET A 201 8.22 -7.53 15.46
C MET A 201 9.23 -8.65 15.71
N ASP A 202 9.61 -8.83 16.98
CA ASP A 202 10.47 -9.94 17.41
C ASP A 202 9.74 -11.28 17.25
N ASN A 203 10.49 -12.34 16.97
CA ASN A 203 9.95 -13.69 16.81
C ASN A 203 9.46 -14.34 18.14
N THR A 204 9.55 -13.65 19.25
CA THR A 204 8.93 -14.02 20.54
C THR A 204 7.55 -13.42 20.73
N LEU A 205 7.05 -12.67 19.74
CA LEU A 205 5.71 -12.06 19.74
C LEU A 205 4.84 -12.71 18.68
N ASP A 206 3.54 -12.82 18.96
CA ASP A 206 2.50 -13.11 17.98
C ASP A 206 1.62 -11.86 17.80
N ALA A 207 1.21 -11.58 16.57
CA ALA A 207 0.19 -10.58 16.28
C ALA A 207 -1.18 -11.26 16.22
N VAL A 208 -2.13 -10.81 17.05
CA VAL A 208 -3.52 -11.26 17.04
C VAL A 208 -4.39 -10.17 16.44
N VAL A 209 -4.91 -10.39 15.24
CA VAL A 209 -5.69 -9.43 14.47
C VAL A 209 -7.15 -9.86 14.45
N ASP A 210 -8.07 -8.98 14.83
CA ASP A 210 -9.52 -9.23 14.81
C ASP A 210 -10.13 -8.65 13.51
N ARG A 211 -10.50 -9.55 12.59
CA ARG A 211 -11.13 -9.24 11.29
C ARG A 211 -12.44 -8.46 11.43
N SER A 212 -13.11 -8.55 12.56
CA SER A 212 -14.40 -7.88 12.79
C SER A 212 -14.28 -6.39 13.07
N THR A 213 -13.05 -5.86 13.18
CA THR A 213 -12.81 -4.46 13.54
C THR A 213 -12.88 -3.48 12.38
N TRP A 214 -12.80 -3.95 11.14
CA TRP A 214 -12.91 -3.09 9.95
C TRP A 214 -13.79 -3.72 8.87
N GLU A 215 -14.29 -2.89 7.97
CA GLU A 215 -15.01 -3.32 6.78
C GLU A 215 -14.03 -3.47 5.62
N VAL A 216 -14.04 -4.64 4.96
CA VAL A 216 -13.24 -4.87 3.76
C VAL A 216 -13.89 -4.11 2.59
N PRO A 217 -13.14 -3.27 1.84
CA PRO A 217 -13.71 -2.57 0.70
C PRO A 217 -14.28 -3.54 -0.34
N ARG A 218 -15.46 -3.20 -0.87
CA ARG A 218 -16.24 -4.08 -1.74
C ARG A 218 -15.45 -4.68 -2.89
N PHE A 219 -14.52 -3.95 -3.47
CA PHE A 219 -13.77 -4.44 -4.63
C PHE A 219 -12.95 -5.72 -4.32
N PHE A 220 -12.46 -5.88 -3.07
CA PHE A 220 -11.78 -7.12 -2.67
C PHE A 220 -12.74 -8.31 -2.65
N CYS A 221 -13.97 -8.12 -2.15
CA CYS A 221 -14.99 -9.16 -2.16
C CYS A 221 -15.39 -9.55 -3.59
N GLU A 222 -15.50 -8.56 -4.49
CA GLU A 222 -15.79 -8.82 -5.90
C GLU A 222 -14.65 -9.63 -6.56
N LEU A 223 -13.39 -9.28 -6.30
CA LEU A 223 -12.24 -10.05 -6.80
C LEU A 223 -12.24 -11.49 -6.26
N GLN A 224 -12.53 -11.65 -4.97
CA GLN A 224 -12.62 -12.97 -4.32
C GLN A 224 -13.68 -13.84 -5.01
N ASN A 225 -14.89 -13.29 -5.25
CA ASN A 225 -16.00 -13.97 -5.89
C ASN A 225 -15.72 -14.33 -7.35
N MET A 226 -14.95 -13.52 -8.09
CA MET A 226 -14.58 -13.80 -9.49
C MET A 226 -13.85 -15.14 -9.66
N GLY A 227 -13.11 -15.59 -8.66
CA GLY A 227 -12.30 -16.80 -8.75
C GLY A 227 -12.51 -17.81 -7.63
N ASP A 228 -13.52 -17.62 -6.77
CA ASP A 228 -13.74 -18.44 -5.57
C ASP A 228 -12.45 -18.60 -4.76
N VAL A 229 -11.76 -17.47 -4.54
CA VAL A 229 -10.46 -17.44 -3.86
C VAL A 229 -10.67 -17.60 -2.36
N SER A 230 -9.88 -18.45 -1.71
CA SER A 230 -9.98 -18.64 -0.26
C SER A 230 -9.59 -17.37 0.51
N ASP A 231 -10.14 -17.20 1.73
CA ASP A 231 -9.83 -16.08 2.60
C ASP A 231 -8.33 -15.97 2.88
N ASP A 232 -7.67 -17.08 3.17
CA ASP A 232 -6.24 -17.13 3.44
C ASP A 232 -5.41 -16.62 2.25
N GLU A 233 -5.82 -16.95 1.01
CA GLU A 233 -5.12 -16.46 -0.18
C GLU A 233 -5.39 -14.97 -0.42
N MET A 234 -6.63 -14.49 -0.21
CA MET A 234 -6.95 -13.06 -0.26
C MET A 234 -6.10 -12.26 0.73
N GLU A 235 -6.03 -12.72 1.99
CA GLU A 235 -5.24 -12.09 3.06
C GLU A 235 -3.73 -12.16 2.82
N ARG A 236 -3.27 -13.18 2.10
CA ARG A 236 -1.86 -13.33 1.74
C ARG A 236 -1.44 -12.44 0.57
N VAL A 237 -2.36 -12.11 -0.33
CA VAL A 237 -2.03 -11.35 -1.55
C VAL A 237 -2.35 -9.87 -1.41
N PHE A 238 -3.46 -9.54 -0.75
CA PHE A 238 -4.00 -8.20 -0.72
C PHE A 238 -3.93 -7.56 0.67
N ASN A 239 -4.03 -6.25 0.72
CA ASN A 239 -4.08 -5.47 1.95
C ASN A 239 -5.43 -5.58 2.70
N MET A 240 -6.46 -6.09 2.05
CA MET A 240 -7.82 -6.31 2.58
C MET A 240 -8.42 -5.09 3.28
N GLY A 241 -8.07 -3.88 2.85
CA GLY A 241 -8.58 -2.63 3.39
C GLY A 241 -7.69 -1.97 4.45
N LEU A 242 -6.51 -2.50 4.73
CA LEU A 242 -5.53 -1.93 5.66
C LEU A 242 -4.18 -1.73 4.97
N GLY A 243 -3.72 -0.50 4.83
CA GLY A 243 -2.47 -0.20 4.10
C GLY A 243 -1.25 -0.04 4.99
N MET A 244 -1.45 0.27 6.27
CA MET A 244 -0.36 0.47 7.25
C MET A 244 -0.84 0.00 8.62
N VAL A 245 0.07 -0.55 9.44
CA VAL A 245 -0.21 -0.95 10.83
C VAL A 245 0.88 -0.43 11.74
N LEU A 246 0.48 0.19 12.86
CA LEU A 246 1.37 0.69 13.90
C LEU A 246 1.19 -0.15 15.17
N ALA A 247 2.29 -0.63 15.77
CA ALA A 247 2.28 -1.20 17.11
C ALA A 247 2.55 -0.08 18.11
N VAL A 248 1.62 0.13 19.04
CA VAL A 248 1.66 1.26 19.98
C VAL A 248 1.31 0.80 21.40
N PRO A 249 1.85 1.43 22.45
CA PRO A 249 1.38 1.21 23.81
C PRO A 249 -0.12 1.46 23.93
N VAL A 250 -0.83 0.61 24.66
CA VAL A 250 -2.30 0.70 24.78
C VAL A 250 -2.80 2.08 25.25
N HIS A 251 -2.00 2.79 26.05
CA HIS A 251 -2.39 4.11 26.57
C HIS A 251 -2.27 5.23 25.52
N ASP A 252 -1.52 5.04 24.44
CA ASP A 252 -1.36 5.99 23.33
C ASP A 252 -2.29 5.74 22.16
N ALA A 253 -2.97 4.59 22.12
CA ALA A 253 -3.76 4.14 20.97
C ALA A 253 -4.79 5.19 20.49
N ASP A 254 -5.61 5.72 21.40
CA ASP A 254 -6.66 6.70 21.06
C ASP A 254 -6.04 8.01 20.53
N ALA A 255 -4.91 8.44 21.09
CA ALA A 255 -4.22 9.65 20.68
C ALA A 255 -3.57 9.48 19.28
N VAL A 256 -2.97 8.32 19.02
CA VAL A 256 -2.44 7.96 17.70
C VAL A 256 -3.55 7.93 16.66
N VAL A 257 -4.68 7.26 16.93
CA VAL A 257 -5.85 7.23 16.04
C VAL A 257 -6.35 8.66 15.75
N ALA A 258 -6.45 9.52 16.76
CA ALA A 258 -6.88 10.90 16.58
C ALA A 258 -5.90 11.72 15.72
N THR A 259 -4.59 11.52 15.90
CA THR A 259 -3.56 12.18 15.08
C THR A 259 -3.65 11.73 13.63
N LEU A 260 -3.76 10.43 13.36
CA LEU A 260 -3.91 9.89 12.00
C LEU A 260 -5.19 10.44 11.33
N ALA A 261 -6.31 10.46 12.06
CA ALA A 261 -7.57 11.01 11.56
C ALA A 261 -7.48 12.50 11.23
N SER A 262 -6.72 13.30 11.99
CA SER A 262 -6.49 14.73 11.71
C SER A 262 -5.70 14.99 10.41
N HIS A 263 -5.05 13.96 9.89
CA HIS A 263 -4.36 13.94 8.59
C HIS A 263 -5.16 13.22 7.49
N ASP A 264 -6.48 13.07 7.65
CA ASP A 264 -7.35 12.36 6.71
C ASP A 264 -6.94 10.90 6.49
N ARG A 265 -6.43 10.25 7.52
CA ARG A 265 -6.06 8.82 7.50
C ARG A 265 -6.85 8.11 8.61
N PRO A 266 -8.08 7.66 8.30
CA PRO A 266 -8.90 6.92 9.25
C PRO A 266 -8.16 5.66 9.70
N ALA A 267 -8.16 5.44 11.01
CA ALA A 267 -7.46 4.35 11.64
C ALA A 267 -8.23 3.82 12.84
N ARG A 268 -7.94 2.60 13.25
CA ARG A 268 -8.58 1.96 14.40
C ARG A 268 -7.70 0.88 15.00
N VAL A 269 -7.97 0.51 16.24
CA VAL A 269 -7.36 -0.68 16.85
C VAL A 269 -7.93 -1.93 16.17
N ILE A 270 -7.03 -2.78 15.67
CA ILE A 270 -7.35 -4.00 14.92
C ILE A 270 -6.88 -5.27 15.61
N GLY A 271 -6.17 -5.15 16.72
CA GLY A 271 -5.60 -6.29 17.43
C GLY A 271 -4.53 -5.90 18.44
N GLU A 272 -3.75 -6.89 18.84
CA GLU A 272 -2.68 -6.72 19.84
C GLU A 272 -1.48 -7.64 19.58
N LEU A 273 -0.34 -7.29 20.18
CA LEU A 273 0.82 -8.17 20.27
C LEU A 273 0.77 -8.98 21.56
N THR A 274 1.01 -10.28 21.46
CA THR A 274 1.06 -11.22 22.60
C THR A 274 2.38 -11.97 22.62
N VAL A 275 2.75 -12.58 23.74
CA VAL A 275 3.88 -13.50 23.79
C VAL A 275 3.60 -14.67 22.86
N GLY A 276 4.56 -15.01 21.99
CA GLY A 276 4.32 -16.02 20.95
C GLY A 276 5.58 -16.56 20.28
N SER A 277 5.52 -16.76 18.97
CA SER A 277 6.54 -17.41 18.16
C SER A 277 6.72 -16.80 16.76
N GLY A 278 6.35 -15.54 16.59
CA GLY A 278 6.47 -14.81 15.32
C GLY A 278 5.27 -15.04 14.37
N GLN A 279 4.14 -15.51 14.89
CA GLN A 279 2.98 -15.83 14.08
C GLN A 279 2.00 -14.66 14.01
N VAL A 280 1.25 -14.58 12.90
CA VAL A 280 0.08 -13.71 12.77
C VAL A 280 -1.16 -14.58 12.78
N ARG A 281 -2.06 -14.31 13.73
CA ARG A 281 -3.35 -14.99 13.82
C ARG A 281 -4.44 -14.01 13.42
N MET A 282 -5.26 -14.44 12.48
CA MET A 282 -6.39 -13.67 11.98
C MET A 282 -7.67 -14.23 12.62
N ASP A 283 -8.13 -13.62 13.70
CA ASP A 283 -9.32 -14.05 14.46
C ASP A 283 -10.59 -13.29 13.98
N GLY A 284 -11.77 -13.77 14.38
CA GLY A 284 -13.04 -13.15 14.05
C GLY A 284 -13.52 -13.39 12.61
N THR A 285 -14.69 -12.85 12.29
CA THR A 285 -15.33 -12.93 10.96
C THR A 285 -15.30 -11.55 10.32
N ARG A 286 -15.00 -11.47 9.03
CA ARG A 286 -15.00 -10.21 8.28
C ARG A 286 -16.37 -9.55 8.30
N GLN A 287 -16.39 -8.22 8.41
CA GLN A 287 -17.60 -7.44 8.18
C GLN A 287 -17.85 -7.35 6.67
N GLY A 288 -19.04 -7.72 6.21
CA GLY A 288 -19.45 -7.67 4.81
C GLY A 288 -19.60 -9.03 4.10
N ASP A 289 -19.30 -10.14 4.77
CA ASP A 289 -19.46 -11.52 4.24
C ASP A 289 -20.92 -12.05 4.33
N ALA A 290 -21.95 -11.18 4.23
CA ALA A 290 -23.36 -11.58 4.29
C ALA A 290 -24.10 -11.29 2.97
#